data_6f14e4ae12820808096132718c0bc618
#
_entry.id   6f14e4ae12820808096132718c0bc618
#
_cell.length_a   1.000
_cell.length_b   1.000
_cell.length_c   1.000
_cell.angle_alpha   90.00
_cell.angle_beta   90.00
_cell.angle_gamma   90.00
#
_symmetry.space_group_name_H-M   'P 1'
#
loop_
_entity.id
_entity.type
_entity.pdbx_description
1 polymer ?
#
loop_
_entity_poly.entity_id
_entity_poly.type
_entity_poly.pdbx_seq_one_letter_code
_entity_poly.pdbx_strand_id
1 'polypeptide(L)'
;LYGLFAKDIPLITLYAHAKINLGLRIIGTLPDGYHAIHSLFLPIYDLFDTLTFENHDTDIIFISNDELNIPMEQNLIVKSAHLMRKHFGIQKGAIIHLDKVIPSGAGLGGGSSDAAATFRGLTKLWEITTDIPTLSEIGLSLGSDIPFFFHDSPAIVEGKGEIITPISCDLYAWLLFIFPGIHINTGWAYSQIQEYSDYDMINLKSAIQNGSINLQSEQLVNDFEKPIHAIHPILNDIKRQLISSGAIVSLMSGSGSTMYGIFSEESTAHSAKSAFEQFQTLLIPIRLNDTHNREDIS
;
A
#
# COMPACT_ATOMS: atom_id res chain seq x y z
N LEU A 1 -9.55 -2.97 50.99
CA LEU A 1 -9.98 -4.00 50.04
C LEU A 1 -10.21 -3.34 48.67
N TYR A 2 -9.12 -2.90 47.99
CA TYR A 2 -9.13 -2.51 46.59
C TYR A 2 -7.84 -3.06 45.98
N GLY A 3 -7.94 -4.23 45.44
CA GLY A 3 -6.90 -4.89 44.68
C GLY A 3 -7.54 -5.82 43.68
N LEU A 4 -8.35 -5.24 42.77
CA LEU A 4 -8.66 -5.91 41.53
C LEU A 4 -7.46 -5.67 40.59
N PHE A 5 -6.62 -6.69 40.49
CA PHE A 5 -5.59 -6.81 39.48
C PHE A 5 -6.27 -6.57 38.14
N ALA A 6 -6.02 -5.40 37.52
CA ALA A 6 -6.17 -5.28 36.05
C ALA A 6 -5.27 -6.40 35.50
N LYS A 7 -5.85 -7.46 34.95
CA LYS A 7 -5.10 -8.37 34.09
C LYS A 7 -4.47 -7.50 33.05
N ASP A 8 -3.16 -7.53 32.94
CA ASP A 8 -2.45 -7.00 31.76
C ASP A 8 -3.03 -7.74 30.58
N ILE A 9 -4.01 -7.09 29.91
CA ILE A 9 -4.54 -7.58 28.65
C ILE A 9 -3.44 -7.29 27.65
N PRO A 10 -2.85 -8.29 27.00
CA PRO A 10 -1.78 -8.04 26.04
C PRO A 10 -2.32 -7.16 24.90
N LEU A 11 -1.83 -5.93 24.86
CA LEU A 11 -2.09 -5.01 23.77
C LEU A 11 -1.28 -5.48 22.57
N ILE A 12 -1.95 -5.90 21.50
CA ILE A 12 -1.29 -6.25 20.25
C ILE A 12 -1.15 -4.99 19.42
N THR A 13 0.07 -4.63 19.06
CA THR A 13 0.36 -3.49 18.18
C THR A 13 0.93 -4.00 16.88
N LEU A 14 0.42 -3.49 15.75
CA LEU A 14 0.91 -3.80 14.39
C LEU A 14 1.06 -2.51 13.59
N TYR A 15 2.02 -2.53 12.68
CA TYR A 15 2.30 -1.45 11.74
C TYR A 15 1.81 -1.82 10.34
N ALA A 16 0.98 -0.98 9.76
CA ALA A 16 0.41 -1.13 8.43
C ALA A 16 1.13 -0.21 7.45
N HIS A 17 2.15 -0.73 6.75
CA HIS A 17 3.02 0.05 5.88
C HIS A 17 2.33 0.47 4.58
N ALA A 18 2.74 1.62 4.04
CA ALA A 18 2.38 2.03 2.69
C ALA A 18 3.08 1.16 1.61
N LYS A 19 2.63 1.29 0.38
CA LYS A 19 3.31 0.76 -0.81
C LYS A 19 3.34 1.79 -1.92
N ILE A 20 4.27 1.64 -2.85
CA ILE A 20 4.21 2.27 -4.16
C ILE A 20 4.21 1.23 -5.28
N ASN A 21 3.75 1.65 -6.46
CA ASN A 21 3.92 0.89 -7.69
C ASN A 21 5.13 1.46 -8.44
N LEU A 22 6.23 0.72 -8.47
CA LEU A 22 7.38 1.07 -9.30
C LEU A 22 7.24 0.39 -10.67
N GLY A 23 6.33 0.89 -11.48
CA GLY A 23 5.82 0.29 -12.70
C GLY A 23 4.48 -0.40 -12.48
N LEU A 24 3.50 -0.04 -13.30
CA LEU A 24 2.15 -0.64 -13.31
C LEU A 24 1.66 -0.69 -14.76
N ARG A 25 1.49 -1.90 -15.26
CA ARG A 25 0.98 -2.17 -16.59
C ARG A 25 -0.41 -2.78 -16.51
N ILE A 26 -1.30 -2.36 -17.39
CA ILE A 26 -2.65 -2.91 -17.52
C ILE A 26 -2.69 -3.70 -18.82
N ILE A 27 -2.81 -5.03 -18.70
CA ILE A 27 -2.59 -5.98 -19.79
C ILE A 27 -3.88 -6.53 -20.40
N GLY A 28 -5.02 -6.19 -19.84
CA GLY A 28 -6.31 -6.65 -20.35
C GLY A 28 -7.43 -6.60 -19.34
N THR A 29 -8.57 -7.17 -19.72
CA THR A 29 -9.73 -7.39 -18.86
C THR A 29 -9.93 -8.87 -18.62
N LEU A 30 -10.11 -9.26 -17.37
CA LEU A 30 -10.41 -10.64 -16.96
C LEU A 30 -11.90 -10.99 -17.19
N PRO A 31 -12.26 -12.28 -17.24
CA PRO A 31 -13.66 -12.71 -17.44
C PRO A 31 -14.65 -12.22 -16.38
N ASP A 32 -14.16 -11.90 -15.17
CA ASP A 32 -14.96 -11.34 -14.06
C ASP A 32 -15.12 -9.81 -14.13
N GLY A 33 -14.58 -9.17 -15.19
CA GLY A 33 -14.66 -7.73 -15.42
C GLY A 33 -13.55 -6.92 -14.73
N TYR A 34 -12.69 -7.53 -13.96
CA TYR A 34 -11.50 -6.88 -13.42
C TYR A 34 -10.43 -6.69 -14.50
N HIS A 35 -9.53 -5.73 -14.28
CA HIS A 35 -8.38 -5.57 -15.16
C HIS A 35 -7.21 -6.44 -14.69
N ALA A 36 -6.57 -7.09 -15.66
CA ALA A 36 -5.32 -7.78 -15.41
C ALA A 36 -4.17 -6.77 -15.37
N ILE A 37 -3.36 -6.83 -14.32
CA ILE A 37 -2.20 -5.96 -14.14
C ILE A 37 -0.90 -6.77 -14.13
N HIS A 38 0.20 -6.07 -14.40
CA HIS A 38 1.56 -6.52 -14.14
C HIS A 38 2.31 -5.35 -13.50
N SER A 39 2.68 -5.47 -12.24
CA SER A 39 3.20 -4.36 -11.45
C SER A 39 4.34 -4.79 -10.53
N LEU A 40 5.27 -3.88 -10.28
CA LEU A 40 6.28 -4.02 -9.23
C LEU A 40 5.82 -3.22 -8.01
N PHE A 41 5.46 -3.91 -6.93
CA PHE A 41 5.08 -3.29 -5.66
C PHE A 41 6.30 -3.21 -4.74
N LEU A 42 6.53 -2.03 -4.17
CA LEU A 42 7.54 -1.81 -3.14
C LEU A 42 6.87 -1.38 -1.83
N PRO A 43 7.12 -2.09 -0.72
CA PRO A 43 6.68 -1.63 0.60
C PRO A 43 7.48 -0.40 1.03
N ILE A 44 6.82 0.54 1.69
CA ILE A 44 7.42 1.76 2.22
C ILE A 44 7.33 1.70 3.75
N TYR A 45 8.38 1.20 4.36
CA TYR A 45 8.38 0.86 5.78
C TYR A 45 8.43 2.08 6.72
N ASP A 46 8.99 3.21 6.25
CA ASP A 46 9.07 4.46 7.01
C ASP A 46 7.79 5.31 6.91
N LEU A 47 6.74 4.79 6.25
CA LEU A 47 5.40 5.40 6.20
C LEU A 47 4.36 4.33 6.54
N PHE A 48 3.78 4.39 7.73
CA PHE A 48 2.86 3.38 8.22
C PHE A 48 1.78 3.96 9.13
N ASP A 49 0.66 3.28 9.18
CA ASP A 49 -0.39 3.44 10.18
C ASP A 49 -0.13 2.49 11.34
N THR A 50 -0.59 2.83 12.54
CA THR A 50 -0.46 1.95 13.71
C THR A 50 -1.84 1.44 14.12
N LEU A 51 -1.97 0.12 14.25
CA LEU A 51 -3.18 -0.51 14.76
C LEU A 51 -2.90 -1.19 16.11
N THR A 52 -3.80 -0.98 17.06
CA THR A 52 -3.77 -1.71 18.33
C THR A 52 -5.06 -2.49 18.52
N PHE A 53 -4.95 -3.66 19.14
CA PHE A 53 -6.05 -4.61 19.29
C PHE A 53 -6.17 -5.04 20.75
N GLU A 54 -7.40 -4.96 21.26
CA GLU A 54 -7.77 -5.43 22.60
C GLU A 54 -8.99 -6.35 22.51
N ASN A 55 -9.10 -7.30 23.45
CA ASN A 55 -10.28 -8.15 23.51
C ASN A 55 -11.52 -7.35 23.92
N HIS A 56 -12.64 -7.67 23.31
CA HIS A 56 -13.98 -7.27 23.74
C HIS A 56 -14.89 -8.50 23.78
N ASP A 57 -15.93 -8.48 24.62
CA ASP A 57 -16.76 -9.67 24.84
C ASP A 57 -17.46 -10.10 23.53
N THR A 58 -18.14 -9.17 22.86
CA THR A 58 -18.98 -9.50 21.70
C THR A 58 -18.86 -8.53 20.51
N ASP A 59 -18.54 -7.27 20.76
CA ASP A 59 -18.67 -6.22 19.74
C ASP A 59 -17.32 -5.92 19.06
N ILE A 60 -17.39 -5.53 17.79
CA ILE A 60 -16.28 -4.91 17.08
C ILE A 60 -16.40 -3.40 17.26
N ILE A 61 -15.48 -2.83 18.02
CA ILE A 61 -15.40 -1.39 18.28
C ILE A 61 -14.20 -0.86 17.52
N PHE A 62 -14.44 0.12 16.65
CA PHE A 62 -13.39 0.78 15.87
C PHE A 62 -13.26 2.24 16.30
N ILE A 63 -12.03 2.67 16.56
CA ILE A 63 -11.69 4.02 16.99
C ILE A 63 -10.52 4.50 16.11
N SER A 64 -10.61 5.72 15.58
CA SER A 64 -9.55 6.34 14.77
C SER A 64 -9.26 7.75 15.25
N ASN A 65 -8.00 8.17 15.10
CA ASN A 65 -7.57 9.55 15.31
C ASN A 65 -7.95 10.49 14.15
N ASP A 66 -8.33 9.94 12.99
CA ASP A 66 -8.72 10.68 11.80
C ASP A 66 -10.23 10.58 11.57
N GLU A 67 -10.85 11.70 11.16
CA GLU A 67 -12.23 11.71 10.67
C GLU A 67 -12.25 11.05 9.28
N LEU A 68 -12.26 9.71 9.29
CA LEU A 68 -12.43 8.94 8.06
C LEU A 68 -13.80 9.26 7.48
N ASN A 69 -13.85 10.04 6.39
CA ASN A 69 -15.08 10.42 5.69
C ASN A 69 -15.72 9.23 4.93
N ILE A 70 -15.69 8.04 5.52
CA ILE A 70 -16.30 6.82 5.01
C ILE A 70 -17.24 6.23 6.07
N PRO A 71 -18.41 5.75 5.67
CA PRO A 71 -19.30 5.03 6.59
C PRO A 71 -18.56 3.84 7.24
N MET A 72 -18.83 3.60 8.54
CA MET A 72 -18.16 2.55 9.30
C MET A 72 -18.30 1.18 8.63
N GLU A 73 -19.45 0.90 8.04
CA GLU A 73 -19.72 -0.36 7.34
C GLU A 73 -18.91 -0.52 6.04
N GLN A 74 -18.33 0.55 5.53
CA GLN A 74 -17.46 0.54 4.35
C GLN A 74 -15.98 0.49 4.72
N ASN A 75 -15.63 0.74 5.98
CA ASN A 75 -14.26 0.69 6.46
C ASN A 75 -13.71 -0.73 6.37
N LEU A 76 -12.53 -0.88 5.73
CA LEU A 76 -11.92 -2.19 5.50
C LEU A 76 -11.48 -2.88 6.79
N ILE A 77 -11.08 -2.13 7.83
CA ILE A 77 -10.77 -2.68 9.17
C ILE A 77 -12.01 -3.39 9.75
N VAL A 78 -13.14 -2.68 9.75
CA VAL A 78 -14.40 -3.22 10.31
C VAL A 78 -14.88 -4.42 9.48
N LYS A 79 -14.83 -4.32 8.14
CA LYS A 79 -15.17 -5.44 7.23
C LYS A 79 -14.26 -6.65 7.48
N SER A 80 -12.95 -6.44 7.64
CA SER A 80 -11.98 -7.50 7.92
C SER A 80 -12.32 -8.21 9.23
N ALA A 81 -12.62 -7.45 10.30
CA ALA A 81 -12.98 -8.03 11.58
C ALA A 81 -14.26 -8.88 11.51
N HIS A 82 -15.30 -8.38 10.85
CA HIS A 82 -16.53 -9.15 10.66
C HIS A 82 -16.33 -10.38 9.79
N LEU A 83 -15.50 -10.27 8.75
CA LEU A 83 -15.20 -11.38 7.85
C LEU A 83 -14.41 -12.48 8.56
N MET A 84 -13.42 -12.13 9.39
CA MET A 84 -12.68 -13.05 10.25
C MET A 84 -13.61 -13.80 11.21
N ARG A 85 -14.48 -13.07 11.91
CA ARG A 85 -15.48 -13.68 12.81
C ARG A 85 -16.34 -14.70 12.07
N LYS A 86 -16.85 -14.32 10.91
CA LYS A 86 -17.71 -15.20 10.09
C LYS A 86 -16.96 -16.45 9.60
N HIS A 87 -15.75 -16.25 9.08
CA HIS A 87 -14.98 -17.35 8.47
C HIS A 87 -14.54 -18.39 9.51
N PHE A 88 -14.04 -17.93 10.68
CA PHE A 88 -13.50 -18.80 11.73
C PHE A 88 -14.51 -19.13 12.85
N GLY A 89 -15.76 -18.68 12.74
CA GLY A 89 -16.79 -18.97 13.74
C GLY A 89 -16.56 -18.30 15.11
N ILE A 90 -15.82 -17.18 15.16
CA ILE A 90 -15.44 -16.49 16.38
C ILE A 90 -16.63 -15.70 16.94
N GLN A 91 -16.91 -15.85 18.23
CA GLN A 91 -17.95 -15.09 18.95
C GLN A 91 -17.39 -13.87 19.70
N LYS A 92 -16.10 -13.88 20.01
CA LYS A 92 -15.42 -12.77 20.69
C LYS A 92 -15.44 -11.51 19.82
N GLY A 93 -15.48 -10.36 20.48
CA GLY A 93 -15.30 -9.04 19.87
C GLY A 93 -13.84 -8.57 19.95
N ALA A 94 -13.62 -7.34 19.48
CA ALA A 94 -12.34 -6.66 19.57
C ALA A 94 -12.55 -5.14 19.62
N ILE A 95 -11.68 -4.43 20.35
CA ILE A 95 -11.49 -2.99 20.19
C ILE A 95 -10.27 -2.79 19.31
N ILE A 96 -10.43 -2.04 18.23
CA ILE A 96 -9.39 -1.77 17.25
C ILE A 96 -9.19 -0.27 17.19
N HIS A 97 -7.99 0.20 17.54
CA HIS A 97 -7.61 1.60 17.40
C HIS A 97 -6.71 1.73 16.17
N LEU A 98 -6.97 2.76 15.38
CA LEU A 98 -6.17 3.16 14.24
C LEU A 98 -5.57 4.54 14.50
N ASP A 99 -4.25 4.65 14.46
CA ASP A 99 -3.52 5.90 14.32
C ASP A 99 -3.11 6.06 12.84
N LYS A 100 -3.89 6.88 12.11
CA LYS A 100 -3.79 7.05 10.65
C LYS A 100 -2.77 8.12 10.29
N VAL A 101 -1.77 7.74 9.49
CA VAL A 101 -0.69 8.58 8.97
C VAL A 101 -0.67 8.56 7.44
N ILE A 102 -0.94 7.41 6.82
CA ILE A 102 -0.99 7.27 5.36
C ILE A 102 -2.25 7.97 4.83
N PRO A 103 -2.14 8.95 3.92
CA PRO A 103 -3.29 9.66 3.39
C PRO A 103 -4.29 8.71 2.70
N SER A 104 -5.56 8.84 3.05
CA SER A 104 -6.64 8.02 2.50
C SER A 104 -6.87 8.32 1.01
N GLY A 105 -7.06 7.28 0.19
CA GLY A 105 -7.33 7.42 -1.25
C GLY A 105 -6.17 7.97 -2.07
N ALA A 106 -4.95 7.93 -1.56
CA ALA A 106 -3.76 8.51 -2.19
C ALA A 106 -3.01 7.55 -3.13
N GLY A 107 -3.50 6.34 -3.38
CA GLY A 107 -2.80 5.34 -4.22
C GLY A 107 -1.67 4.60 -3.50
N LEU A 108 -1.52 4.79 -2.18
CA LEU A 108 -0.45 4.21 -1.36
C LEU A 108 -0.83 2.90 -0.66
N GLY A 109 -2.03 2.38 -0.89
CA GLY A 109 -2.48 1.10 -0.35
C GLY A 109 -2.83 1.11 1.14
N GLY A 110 -2.91 2.28 1.82
CA GLY A 110 -3.08 2.37 3.27
C GLY A 110 -4.27 1.58 3.80
N GLY A 111 -5.47 1.73 3.21
CA GLY A 111 -6.66 0.98 3.66
C GLY A 111 -6.53 -0.54 3.48
N SER A 112 -5.84 -1.01 2.43
CA SER A 112 -5.56 -2.44 2.22
C SER A 112 -4.51 -2.95 3.22
N SER A 113 -3.53 -2.13 3.55
CA SER A 113 -2.54 -2.42 4.59
C SER A 113 -3.18 -2.51 5.97
N ASP A 114 -4.06 -1.54 6.31
CA ASP A 114 -4.84 -1.56 7.55
C ASP A 114 -5.69 -2.84 7.67
N ALA A 115 -6.32 -3.26 6.56
CA ALA A 115 -7.07 -4.50 6.52
C ALA A 115 -6.18 -5.73 6.76
N ALA A 116 -5.03 -5.82 6.10
CA ALA A 116 -4.08 -6.92 6.29
C ALA A 116 -3.54 -6.96 7.74
N ALA A 117 -3.20 -5.79 8.32
CA ALA A 117 -2.82 -5.69 9.72
C ALA A 117 -3.97 -6.13 10.64
N THR A 118 -5.22 -5.81 10.29
CA THR A 118 -6.39 -6.26 11.04
C THR A 118 -6.52 -7.79 11.01
N PHE A 119 -6.35 -8.43 9.85
CA PHE A 119 -6.32 -9.90 9.75
C PHE A 119 -5.24 -10.50 10.66
N ARG A 120 -4.01 -9.99 10.61
CA ARG A 120 -2.90 -10.45 11.46
C ARG A 120 -3.15 -10.21 12.95
N GLY A 121 -3.62 -9.00 13.32
CA GLY A 121 -3.89 -8.62 14.69
C GLY A 121 -4.97 -9.49 15.34
N LEU A 122 -6.07 -9.73 14.63
CA LEU A 122 -7.16 -10.57 15.11
C LEU A 122 -6.79 -12.05 15.11
N THR A 123 -5.92 -12.51 14.22
CA THR A 123 -5.36 -13.87 14.27
C THR A 123 -4.62 -14.10 15.58
N LYS A 124 -3.78 -13.14 15.99
CA LYS A 124 -3.07 -13.19 17.28
C LYS A 124 -4.02 -13.04 18.47
N LEU A 125 -4.91 -12.03 18.43
CA LEU A 125 -5.82 -11.70 19.52
C LEU A 125 -6.78 -12.85 19.86
N TRP A 126 -7.30 -13.52 18.84
CA TRP A 126 -8.26 -14.61 18.97
C TRP A 126 -7.61 -16.00 18.93
N GLU A 127 -6.27 -16.06 18.87
CA GLU A 127 -5.48 -17.30 18.86
C GLU A 127 -5.90 -18.24 17.73
N ILE A 128 -6.15 -17.67 16.51
CA ILE A 128 -6.58 -18.42 15.34
C ILE A 128 -5.37 -19.10 14.71
N THR A 129 -5.47 -20.41 14.47
CA THR A 129 -4.48 -21.14 13.67
C THR A 129 -4.88 -21.04 12.19
N THR A 130 -4.08 -20.33 11.41
CA THR A 130 -4.29 -20.12 9.96
C THR A 130 -2.95 -19.88 9.26
N ASP A 131 -2.97 -19.79 7.94
CA ASP A 131 -1.80 -19.51 7.11
C ASP A 131 -2.02 -18.31 6.19
N ILE A 132 -0.94 -17.82 5.58
CA ILE A 132 -0.97 -16.67 4.66
C ILE A 132 -1.87 -16.94 3.44
N PRO A 133 -1.83 -18.11 2.77
CA PRO A 133 -2.74 -18.41 1.67
C PRO A 133 -4.21 -18.23 2.03
N THR A 134 -4.65 -18.76 3.17
CA THR A 134 -6.03 -18.62 3.66
C THR A 134 -6.39 -17.16 3.91
N LEU A 135 -5.52 -16.40 4.62
CA LEU A 135 -5.76 -14.96 4.85
C LEU A 135 -5.78 -14.17 3.55
N SER A 136 -4.94 -14.52 2.57
CA SER A 136 -4.91 -13.89 1.26
C SER A 136 -6.21 -14.12 0.47
N GLU A 137 -6.72 -15.34 0.46
CA GLU A 137 -8.01 -15.67 -0.18
C GLU A 137 -9.17 -14.87 0.43
N ILE A 138 -9.24 -14.82 1.76
CA ILE A 138 -10.27 -14.07 2.48
C ILE A 138 -10.10 -12.57 2.19
N GLY A 139 -8.88 -12.04 2.31
CA GLY A 139 -8.56 -10.62 2.11
C GLY A 139 -8.85 -10.13 0.69
N LEU A 140 -8.59 -10.96 -0.32
CA LEU A 140 -8.87 -10.66 -1.72
C LEU A 140 -10.34 -10.30 -1.97
N SER A 141 -11.26 -10.89 -1.19
CA SER A 141 -12.70 -10.57 -1.29
C SER A 141 -13.05 -9.14 -0.89
N LEU A 142 -12.18 -8.47 -0.13
CA LEU A 142 -12.35 -7.09 0.32
C LEU A 142 -11.55 -6.08 -0.50
N GLY A 143 -10.41 -6.50 -1.06
CA GLY A 143 -9.58 -5.64 -1.89
C GLY A 143 -8.38 -6.36 -2.48
N SER A 144 -8.08 -6.08 -3.76
CA SER A 144 -7.04 -6.76 -4.53
C SER A 144 -5.61 -6.50 -4.04
N ASP A 145 -5.35 -5.37 -3.37
CA ASP A 145 -4.03 -5.07 -2.80
C ASP A 145 -3.80 -5.73 -1.43
N ILE A 146 -4.84 -6.24 -0.74
CA ILE A 146 -4.71 -6.79 0.62
C ILE A 146 -3.73 -7.97 0.68
N PRO A 147 -3.75 -8.94 -0.26
CA PRO A 147 -2.83 -10.07 -0.24
C PRO A 147 -1.35 -9.66 -0.25
N PHE A 148 -0.98 -8.57 -0.95
CA PHE A 148 0.40 -8.08 -0.97
C PHE A 148 0.94 -7.78 0.44
N PHE A 149 0.13 -7.20 1.31
CA PHE A 149 0.54 -6.79 2.64
C PHE A 149 0.70 -7.96 3.64
N PHE A 150 0.44 -9.19 3.22
CA PHE A 150 0.84 -10.38 3.98
C PHE A 150 2.28 -10.82 3.70
N HIS A 151 2.93 -10.22 2.66
CA HIS A 151 4.26 -10.60 2.20
C HIS A 151 5.27 -9.53 2.51
N ASP A 152 5.71 -9.12 3.56
CA ASP A 152 6.64 -8.02 3.92
C ASP A 152 7.90 -7.89 3.03
N SER A 153 7.73 -7.87 1.71
CA SER A 153 8.80 -7.80 0.72
C SER A 153 8.34 -7.16 -0.58
N PRO A 154 9.26 -6.59 -1.38
CA PRO A 154 8.99 -6.24 -2.76
C PRO A 154 8.44 -7.45 -3.52
N ALA A 155 7.52 -7.22 -4.45
CA ALA A 155 6.93 -8.30 -5.24
C ALA A 155 6.54 -7.86 -6.65
N ILE A 156 6.64 -8.80 -7.60
CA ILE A 156 5.87 -8.71 -8.85
C ILE A 156 4.45 -9.17 -8.55
N VAL A 157 3.50 -8.33 -8.91
CA VAL A 157 2.06 -8.54 -8.67
C VAL A 157 1.34 -8.61 -10.00
N GLU A 158 0.59 -9.69 -10.21
CA GLU A 158 -0.09 -10.02 -11.46
C GLU A 158 -1.55 -10.41 -11.21
N GLY A 159 -2.28 -10.74 -12.29
CA GLY A 159 -3.71 -11.00 -12.22
C GLY A 159 -4.47 -9.71 -11.92
N LYS A 160 -5.44 -9.72 -11.00
CA LYS A 160 -6.10 -8.52 -10.48
C LYS A 160 -5.43 -7.95 -9.23
N GLY A 161 -4.26 -8.54 -8.79
CA GLY A 161 -3.50 -8.22 -7.59
C GLY A 161 -3.25 -9.43 -6.68
N GLU A 162 -3.79 -10.61 -7.03
CA GLU A 162 -3.74 -11.83 -6.22
C GLU A 162 -2.52 -12.71 -6.48
N ILE A 163 -1.88 -12.59 -7.65
CA ILE A 163 -0.69 -13.38 -7.97
C ILE A 163 0.53 -12.58 -7.53
N ILE A 164 1.12 -13.00 -6.41
CA ILE A 164 2.23 -12.29 -5.78
C ILE A 164 3.47 -13.15 -5.85
N THR A 165 4.49 -12.65 -6.52
CA THR A 165 5.82 -13.27 -6.58
C THR A 165 6.81 -12.37 -5.82
N PRO A 166 7.15 -12.72 -4.57
CA PRO A 166 8.18 -11.99 -3.82
C PRO A 166 9.49 -11.95 -4.58
N ILE A 167 10.19 -10.83 -4.49
CA ILE A 167 11.49 -10.64 -5.10
C ILE A 167 12.48 -10.12 -4.07
N SER A 168 13.74 -10.53 -4.25
CA SER A 168 14.85 -10.02 -3.48
C SER A 168 15.54 -8.93 -4.30
N CYS A 169 15.59 -7.72 -3.73
CA CYS A 169 16.28 -6.61 -4.37
C CYS A 169 16.76 -5.57 -3.36
N ASP A 170 17.91 -4.99 -3.66
CA ASP A 170 18.44 -3.86 -2.91
C ASP A 170 17.99 -2.54 -3.55
N LEU A 171 17.54 -1.63 -2.72
CA LEU A 171 17.31 -0.23 -3.09
C LEU A 171 17.64 0.67 -1.89
N TYR A 172 18.55 1.58 -2.08
CA TYR A 172 18.81 2.67 -1.15
C TYR A 172 18.69 3.99 -1.88
N ALA A 173 17.68 4.79 -1.54
CA ALA A 173 17.36 6.04 -2.20
C ALA A 173 16.51 6.93 -1.30
N TRP A 174 16.16 8.13 -1.78
CA TRP A 174 15.25 9.09 -1.12
C TRP A 174 13.97 9.22 -1.94
N LEU A 175 12.85 9.13 -1.26
CA LEU A 175 11.52 9.17 -1.86
C LEU A 175 10.82 10.47 -1.45
N LEU A 176 10.55 11.32 -2.43
CA LEU A 176 9.76 12.54 -2.25
C LEU A 176 8.35 12.33 -2.79
N PHE A 177 7.38 12.28 -1.90
CA PHE A 177 5.95 12.27 -2.23
C PHE A 177 5.41 13.68 -2.36
N ILE A 178 4.57 13.88 -3.36
CA ILE A 178 3.76 15.07 -3.57
C ILE A 178 2.30 14.65 -3.53
N PHE A 179 1.51 15.28 -2.67
CA PHE A 179 0.09 15.04 -2.50
C PHE A 179 -0.71 16.19 -3.12
N PRO A 180 -1.24 16.04 -4.35
CA PRO A 180 -1.90 17.14 -5.06
C PRO A 180 -3.29 17.49 -4.50
N GLY A 181 -3.83 16.67 -3.58
CA GLY A 181 -5.17 16.86 -3.02
C GLY A 181 -6.30 16.51 -3.99
N ILE A 182 -6.01 15.80 -5.08
CA ILE A 182 -7.01 15.35 -6.07
C ILE A 182 -7.48 13.95 -5.67
N HIS A 183 -8.79 13.78 -5.50
CA HIS A 183 -9.36 12.47 -5.27
C HIS A 183 -9.66 11.76 -6.59
N ILE A 184 -9.06 10.58 -6.80
CA ILE A 184 -9.29 9.74 -7.98
C ILE A 184 -9.93 8.42 -7.53
N ASN A 185 -11.14 8.16 -7.99
CA ASN A 185 -11.77 6.87 -7.77
C ASN A 185 -11.10 5.81 -8.65
N THR A 186 -10.60 4.73 -8.04
CA THR A 186 -9.85 3.67 -8.75
C THR A 186 -10.69 3.01 -9.84
N GLY A 187 -11.97 2.70 -9.59
CA GLY A 187 -12.84 2.10 -10.60
C GLY A 187 -13.05 3.02 -11.80
N TRP A 188 -13.22 4.32 -11.53
CA TRP A 188 -13.28 5.32 -12.60
C TRP A 188 -11.95 5.42 -13.36
N ALA A 189 -10.80 5.38 -12.68
CA ALA A 189 -9.50 5.42 -13.35
C ALA A 189 -9.32 4.24 -14.32
N TYR A 190 -9.73 3.04 -13.93
CA TYR A 190 -9.74 1.88 -14.83
C TYR A 190 -10.65 2.09 -16.06
N SER A 191 -11.80 2.75 -15.91
CA SER A 191 -12.68 3.03 -17.05
C SER A 191 -12.09 4.03 -18.07
N GLN A 192 -11.01 4.73 -17.71
CA GLN A 192 -10.30 5.63 -18.63
C GLN A 192 -9.24 4.90 -19.48
N ILE A 193 -8.94 3.64 -19.21
CA ILE A 193 -7.97 2.85 -19.95
C ILE A 193 -8.58 2.44 -21.30
N GLN A 194 -7.98 2.90 -22.37
CA GLN A 194 -8.42 2.63 -23.76
C GLN A 194 -7.51 1.62 -24.48
N GLU A 195 -6.27 1.52 -24.06
CA GLU A 195 -5.25 0.66 -24.65
C GLU A 195 -4.60 -0.19 -23.56
N TYR A 196 -4.33 -1.44 -23.85
CA TYR A 196 -3.63 -2.34 -22.96
C TYR A 196 -2.17 -2.45 -23.34
N SER A 197 -1.30 -2.59 -22.36
CA SER A 197 0.09 -2.91 -22.58
C SER A 197 0.24 -4.35 -23.10
N ASP A 198 1.15 -4.56 -24.05
CA ASP A 198 1.46 -5.89 -24.56
C ASP A 198 2.23 -6.68 -23.49
N TYR A 199 1.64 -7.77 -23.02
CA TYR A 199 2.23 -8.61 -21.97
C TYR A 199 3.63 -9.14 -22.38
N ASP A 200 3.81 -9.52 -23.63
CA ASP A 200 5.07 -10.09 -24.11
C ASP A 200 6.21 -9.04 -24.12
N MET A 201 5.86 -7.75 -24.13
CA MET A 201 6.82 -6.65 -24.06
C MET A 201 7.14 -6.20 -22.63
N ILE A 202 6.41 -6.71 -21.62
CA ILE A 202 6.59 -6.33 -20.23
C ILE A 202 7.62 -7.24 -19.57
N ASN A 203 8.66 -6.66 -19.03
CA ASN A 203 9.65 -7.37 -18.25
C ASN A 203 10.11 -6.53 -17.05
N LEU A 204 9.21 -6.34 -16.07
CA LEU A 204 9.56 -5.61 -14.84
C LEU A 204 10.71 -6.26 -14.07
N LYS A 205 10.90 -7.59 -14.21
CA LYS A 205 12.06 -8.28 -13.62
C LYS A 205 13.39 -7.80 -14.22
N SER A 206 13.39 -7.31 -15.47
CA SER A 206 14.59 -6.74 -16.09
C SER A 206 15.03 -5.42 -15.44
N ALA A 207 14.14 -4.75 -14.71
CA ALA A 207 14.52 -3.62 -13.88
C ALA A 207 15.36 -4.04 -12.66
N ILE A 208 15.39 -5.34 -12.33
CA ILE A 208 16.20 -5.86 -11.23
C ILE A 208 17.48 -6.47 -11.85
N GLN A 209 18.61 -5.84 -11.58
CA GLN A 209 19.91 -6.24 -12.12
C GLN A 209 20.88 -6.45 -10.95
N ASN A 210 21.50 -7.65 -10.90
CA ASN A 210 22.46 -8.00 -9.84
C ASN A 210 21.92 -7.78 -8.41
N GLY A 211 20.64 -8.06 -8.19
CA GLY A 211 20.00 -7.83 -6.88
C GLY A 211 19.58 -6.38 -6.59
N SER A 212 19.81 -5.43 -7.50
CA SER A 212 19.44 -4.01 -7.32
C SER A 212 18.43 -3.56 -8.35
N ILE A 213 17.59 -2.57 -7.99
CA ILE A 213 16.61 -2.00 -8.92
C ILE A 213 17.29 -0.95 -9.81
N ASN A 214 17.23 -1.18 -11.13
CA ASN A 214 17.64 -0.18 -12.12
C ASN A 214 16.53 0.85 -12.29
N LEU A 215 16.63 1.98 -11.59
CA LEU A 215 15.66 3.08 -11.64
C LEU A 215 15.57 3.79 -13.01
N GLN A 216 16.51 3.54 -13.91
CA GLN A 216 16.48 4.09 -15.28
C GLN A 216 15.85 3.13 -16.30
N SER A 217 15.27 2.02 -15.85
CA SER A 217 14.61 1.06 -16.73
C SER A 217 13.37 1.67 -17.40
N GLU A 218 13.29 1.54 -18.73
CA GLU A 218 12.12 1.93 -19.52
C GLU A 218 10.84 1.13 -19.18
N GLN A 219 10.99 0.04 -18.42
CA GLN A 219 9.87 -0.76 -17.95
C GLN A 219 9.09 -0.08 -16.80
N LEU A 220 9.69 0.92 -16.13
CA LEU A 220 9.11 1.62 -14.99
C LEU A 220 8.13 2.71 -15.48
N VAL A 221 6.95 2.29 -15.88
CA VAL A 221 5.85 3.13 -16.39
C VAL A 221 4.58 2.79 -15.65
N ASN A 222 3.71 3.78 -15.43
CA ASN A 222 2.37 3.57 -14.90
C ASN A 222 1.33 3.90 -15.99
N ASP A 223 0.59 2.89 -16.45
CA ASP A 223 -0.38 3.03 -17.54
C ASP A 223 -1.56 3.95 -17.22
N PHE A 224 -1.85 4.20 -15.94
CA PHE A 224 -2.83 5.22 -15.55
C PHE A 224 -2.38 6.65 -15.87
N GLU A 225 -1.07 6.92 -15.95
CA GLU A 225 -0.59 8.29 -16.11
C GLU A 225 -1.10 8.93 -17.40
N LYS A 226 -1.08 8.21 -18.54
CA LYS A 226 -1.50 8.77 -19.84
C LYS A 226 -2.93 9.34 -19.78
N PRO A 227 -3.98 8.58 -19.40
CA PRO A 227 -5.34 9.10 -19.33
C PRO A 227 -5.56 10.07 -18.15
N ILE A 228 -4.98 9.80 -16.99
CA ILE A 228 -5.21 10.62 -15.79
C ILE A 228 -4.53 11.99 -15.94
N HIS A 229 -3.31 12.06 -16.49
CA HIS A 229 -2.62 13.33 -16.72
C HIS A 229 -3.31 14.17 -17.81
N ALA A 230 -3.99 13.55 -18.78
CA ALA A 230 -4.79 14.28 -19.75
C ALA A 230 -5.98 15.01 -19.10
N ILE A 231 -6.56 14.43 -18.05
CA ILE A 231 -7.70 15.00 -17.31
C ILE A 231 -7.22 15.95 -16.21
N HIS A 232 -6.09 15.63 -15.58
CA HIS A 232 -5.46 16.39 -14.51
C HIS A 232 -4.03 16.81 -14.90
N PRO A 233 -3.84 17.84 -15.75
CA PRO A 233 -2.53 18.24 -16.29
C PRO A 233 -1.49 18.58 -15.21
N ILE A 234 -1.92 19.06 -14.05
CA ILE A 234 -1.05 19.37 -12.92
C ILE A 234 -0.18 18.17 -12.49
N LEU A 235 -0.69 16.93 -12.64
CA LEU A 235 0.08 15.72 -12.30
C LEU A 235 1.27 15.54 -13.24
N ASN A 236 1.08 15.83 -14.53
CA ASN A 236 2.18 15.82 -15.50
C ASN A 236 3.19 16.95 -15.23
N ASP A 237 2.73 18.12 -14.77
CA ASP A 237 3.61 19.22 -14.39
C ASP A 237 4.46 18.85 -13.17
N ILE A 238 3.86 18.22 -12.15
CA ILE A 238 4.57 17.69 -10.98
C ILE A 238 5.62 16.66 -11.43
N LYS A 239 5.25 15.71 -12.31
CA LYS A 239 6.19 14.70 -12.83
C LYS A 239 7.40 15.35 -13.48
N ARG A 240 7.18 16.29 -14.40
CA ARG A 240 8.25 17.01 -15.10
C ARG A 240 9.12 17.79 -14.14
N GLN A 241 8.51 18.44 -13.15
CA GLN A 241 9.23 19.22 -12.15
C GLN A 241 10.09 18.33 -11.25
N LEU A 242 9.59 17.15 -10.82
CA LEU A 242 10.39 16.18 -10.07
C LEU A 242 11.62 15.73 -10.86
N ILE A 243 11.46 15.38 -12.14
CA ILE A 243 12.58 14.99 -13.02
C ILE A 243 13.58 16.15 -13.19
N SER A 244 13.09 17.37 -13.49
CA SER A 244 13.98 18.53 -13.65
C SER A 244 14.69 18.93 -12.35
N SER A 245 14.16 18.55 -11.20
CA SER A 245 14.77 18.74 -9.88
C SER A 245 15.75 17.62 -9.49
N GLY A 246 16.02 16.66 -10.38
CA GLY A 246 17.04 15.61 -10.19
C GLY A 246 16.50 14.26 -9.73
N ALA A 247 15.19 14.02 -9.79
CA ALA A 247 14.67 12.68 -9.58
C ALA A 247 15.13 11.75 -10.72
N ILE A 248 15.62 10.55 -10.37
CA ILE A 248 16.02 9.50 -11.33
C ILE A 248 14.78 8.94 -12.05
N VAL A 249 13.70 8.76 -11.30
CA VAL A 249 12.40 8.35 -11.79
C VAL A 249 11.31 9.15 -11.09
N SER A 250 10.24 9.47 -11.80
CA SER A 250 9.02 10.03 -11.21
C SER A 250 7.80 9.32 -11.79
N LEU A 251 6.94 8.85 -10.91
CA LEU A 251 5.71 8.13 -11.27
C LEU A 251 4.55 8.54 -10.37
N MET A 252 3.35 8.23 -10.84
CA MET A 252 2.14 8.22 -10.03
C MET A 252 2.01 6.89 -9.30
N SER A 253 1.61 6.88 -8.05
CA SER A 253 1.38 5.66 -7.29
C SER A 253 -0.03 5.12 -7.52
N GLY A 254 -0.15 3.89 -8.00
CA GLY A 254 -1.44 3.26 -8.31
C GLY A 254 -2.24 4.07 -9.32
N SER A 255 -3.54 4.21 -9.08
CA SER A 255 -4.45 5.06 -9.85
C SER A 255 -4.32 6.56 -9.51
N GLY A 256 -3.44 6.92 -8.60
CA GLY A 256 -3.20 8.31 -8.19
C GLY A 256 -4.01 8.72 -6.95
N SER A 257 -3.92 10.00 -6.60
CA SER A 257 -3.22 11.09 -7.31
C SER A 257 -1.78 11.32 -6.82
N THR A 258 -1.30 10.59 -5.82
CA THR A 258 0.06 10.81 -5.30
C THR A 258 1.09 10.64 -6.41
N MET A 259 1.90 11.69 -6.59
CA MET A 259 3.10 11.65 -7.41
C MET A 259 4.32 11.44 -6.51
N TYR A 260 5.33 10.75 -7.02
CA TYR A 260 6.58 10.61 -6.28
C TYR A 260 7.79 10.71 -7.20
N GLY A 261 8.92 11.12 -6.61
CA GLY A 261 10.23 11.09 -7.23
C GLY A 261 11.21 10.31 -6.38
N ILE A 262 12.08 9.51 -7.01
CA ILE A 262 13.16 8.79 -6.34
C ILE A 262 14.50 9.48 -6.67
N PHE A 263 15.27 9.78 -5.63
CA PHE A 263 16.55 10.48 -5.69
C PHE A 263 17.66 9.62 -5.09
N SER A 264 18.85 9.65 -5.68
CA SER A 264 20.02 8.97 -5.10
C SER A 264 20.56 9.66 -3.86
N GLU A 265 20.43 11.00 -3.80
CA GLU A 265 21.04 11.80 -2.76
C GLU A 265 20.00 12.58 -1.94
N GLU A 266 20.15 12.58 -0.61
CA GLU A 266 19.28 13.29 0.31
C GLU A 266 19.23 14.80 0.03
N SER A 267 20.40 15.39 -0.21
CA SER A 267 20.53 16.84 -0.45
C SER A 267 19.78 17.28 -1.71
N THR A 268 19.79 16.46 -2.76
CA THR A 268 19.04 16.72 -4.00
C THR A 268 17.54 16.60 -3.75
N ALA A 269 17.11 15.59 -3.00
CA ALA A 269 15.72 15.40 -2.65
C ALA A 269 15.17 16.53 -1.76
N HIS A 270 15.96 16.99 -0.78
CA HIS A 270 15.61 18.16 0.04
C HIS A 270 15.50 19.44 -0.80
N SER A 271 16.43 19.66 -1.71
CA SER A 271 16.38 20.83 -2.62
C SER A 271 15.15 20.77 -3.53
N ALA A 272 14.83 19.58 -4.05
CA ALA A 272 13.65 19.37 -4.87
C ALA A 272 12.35 19.67 -4.10
N LYS A 273 12.27 19.29 -2.82
CA LYS A 273 11.09 19.52 -1.97
C LYS A 273 10.67 20.99 -1.92
N SER A 274 11.63 21.91 -1.91
CA SER A 274 11.35 23.36 -1.88
C SER A 274 10.63 23.88 -3.13
N ALA A 275 10.65 23.13 -4.23
CA ALA A 275 9.91 23.47 -5.45
C ALA A 275 8.41 23.13 -5.38
N PHE A 276 7.95 22.49 -4.31
CA PHE A 276 6.58 21.99 -4.15
C PHE A 276 5.87 22.52 -2.89
N GLU A 277 6.23 23.72 -2.42
CA GLU A 277 5.67 24.32 -1.19
C GLU A 277 4.14 24.50 -1.24
N GLN A 278 3.55 24.58 -2.44
CA GLN A 278 2.11 24.66 -2.66
C GLN A 278 1.36 23.34 -2.40
N PHE A 279 2.07 22.24 -2.22
CA PHE A 279 1.50 20.93 -1.97
C PHE A 279 1.92 20.40 -0.59
N GLN A 280 1.13 19.50 -0.04
CA GLN A 280 1.61 18.64 1.03
C GLN A 280 2.68 17.70 0.47
N THR A 281 3.81 17.58 1.16
CA THR A 281 4.94 16.75 0.72
C THR A 281 5.47 15.90 1.87
N LEU A 282 6.00 14.74 1.55
CA LEU A 282 6.70 13.87 2.49
C LEU A 282 8.00 13.40 1.85
N LEU A 283 9.12 13.59 2.53
CA LEU A 283 10.43 13.11 2.13
C LEU A 283 10.92 12.09 3.14
N ILE A 284 11.17 10.86 2.68
CA ILE A 284 11.63 9.74 3.49
C ILE A 284 12.70 8.93 2.76
N PRO A 285 13.58 8.22 3.47
CA PRO A 285 14.43 7.22 2.85
C PRO A 285 13.61 6.02 2.39
N ILE A 286 14.06 5.34 1.33
CA ILE A 286 13.62 4.01 0.98
C ILE A 286 14.82 3.07 1.09
N ARG A 287 14.66 1.98 1.87
CA ARG A 287 15.71 1.01 2.17
C ARG A 287 15.13 -0.38 2.01
N LEU A 288 15.49 -1.02 0.93
CA LEU A 288 15.18 -2.42 0.68
C LEU A 288 16.50 -3.18 0.62
N ASN A 289 16.66 -4.22 1.40
CA ASN A 289 17.82 -5.12 1.36
C ASN A 289 17.41 -6.51 1.85
N ASP A 290 18.12 -7.53 1.38
CA ASP A 290 17.88 -8.94 1.70
C ASP A 290 18.10 -9.31 3.18
N THR A 291 18.75 -8.45 3.96
CA THR A 291 19.22 -8.79 5.31
C THR A 291 18.30 -8.34 6.43
N HIS A 292 17.17 -7.70 6.14
CA HIS A 292 16.21 -7.37 7.18
C HIS A 292 15.34 -8.59 7.53
N ASN A 293 15.93 -9.52 8.29
CA ASN A 293 15.17 -10.38 9.19
C ASN A 293 14.50 -9.46 10.23
N ARG A 294 13.24 -9.13 9.97
CA ARG A 294 12.45 -8.26 10.84
C ARG A 294 11.84 -9.10 11.94
N GLU A 295 12.65 -9.49 12.91
CA GLU A 295 12.17 -10.12 14.14
C GLU A 295 11.35 -9.16 15.01
N ASP A 296 11.39 -7.84 14.73
CA ASP A 296 10.78 -6.81 15.59
C ASP A 296 9.39 -6.32 15.16
N ILE A 297 8.79 -6.89 14.10
CA ILE A 297 7.46 -6.46 13.61
C ILE A 297 6.46 -7.63 13.57
N SER A 298 6.80 -8.75 14.25
CA SER A 298 5.92 -9.92 14.31
C SER A 298 5.02 -9.93 15.55
#